data_987f3415a885d3d3b04653cea582ba5a
#
_entry.id   987f3415a885d3d3b04653cea582ba5a
#
_cell.length_a   1.000
_cell.length_b   1.000
_cell.length_c   1.000
_cell.angle_alpha   90.00
_cell.angle_beta   90.00
_cell.angle_gamma   90.00
#
_symmetry.space_group_name_H-M   'P 1'
#
loop_
_entity.id
_entity.type
_entity.pdbx_description
1 polymer ?
#
loop_
_entity_poly.entity_id
_entity_poly.type
_entity_poly.pdbx_seq_one_letter_code
_entity_poly.pdbx_strand_id
1 'polypeptide(L)'
;MKKKHLLKIIIAVAIVITAAMFIYLLAGNHTAADEALWALSDTDGVTVANTGSGITFTPAENPHSTGFIFYPGGKVDAEAYAQLAHGLADEGILSVIVKMPFDLAVFNSGGAGSVIDAHPEIKTWIIGGHSLGGVMAADYAAKDDRISGVVFLASYPNTDLSASGLKALSLTASNDGVLNRGKYDEALRFFPRDTIFYEIEGGNHAGFGSYGAQDGDGGAAIPPAKQQETAVRQIMEWMQG
;
A
#
# COMPACT_ATOMS: atom_id res chain seq x y z
N MET A 1 -7.22 46.99 -21.25
CA MET A 1 -8.20 46.55 -20.23
C MET A 1 -8.42 45.07 -20.20
N LYS A 2 -8.63 44.37 -21.31
CA LYS A 2 -8.94 42.91 -21.38
C LYS A 2 -7.86 42.03 -20.73
N LYS A 3 -6.54 42.28 -20.92
CA LYS A 3 -5.44 41.47 -20.35
C LYS A 3 -5.40 41.48 -18.81
N LYS A 4 -5.65 42.67 -18.18
CA LYS A 4 -5.69 42.79 -16.71
C LYS A 4 -6.89 42.07 -16.11
N HIS A 5 -8.01 41.98 -16.82
CA HIS A 5 -9.21 41.26 -16.37
C HIS A 5 -8.99 39.75 -16.47
N LEU A 6 -8.41 39.28 -17.57
CA LEU A 6 -8.05 37.87 -17.74
C LEU A 6 -7.06 37.39 -16.66
N LEU A 7 -6.03 38.19 -16.33
CA LEU A 7 -5.08 37.88 -15.27
C LEU A 7 -5.77 37.73 -13.90
N LYS A 8 -6.72 38.61 -13.56
CA LYS A 8 -7.48 38.51 -12.31
C LYS A 8 -8.32 37.24 -12.25
N ILE A 9 -8.92 36.82 -13.38
CA ILE A 9 -9.67 35.55 -13.45
C ILE A 9 -8.75 34.37 -13.23
N ILE A 10 -7.58 34.33 -13.90
CA ILE A 10 -6.60 33.25 -13.73
C ILE A 10 -6.15 33.15 -12.27
N ILE A 11 -5.85 34.26 -11.61
CA ILE A 11 -5.45 34.29 -10.19
C ILE A 11 -6.60 33.78 -9.31
N ALA A 12 -7.83 34.23 -9.54
CA ALA A 12 -8.97 33.76 -8.76
C ALA A 12 -9.21 32.25 -8.91
N VAL A 13 -9.11 31.73 -10.13
CA VAL A 13 -9.23 30.29 -10.40
C VAL A 13 -8.09 29.52 -9.71
N ALA A 14 -6.85 30.02 -9.79
CA ALA A 14 -5.72 29.39 -9.09
C ALA A 14 -5.93 29.34 -7.58
N ILE A 15 -6.42 30.43 -6.97
CA ILE A 15 -6.74 30.47 -5.53
C ILE A 15 -7.82 29.45 -5.17
N VAL A 16 -8.88 29.35 -5.97
CA VAL A 16 -9.96 28.37 -5.74
C VAL A 16 -9.44 26.94 -5.84
N ILE A 17 -8.64 26.63 -6.85
CA ILE A 17 -8.02 25.30 -7.01
C ILE A 17 -7.09 24.99 -5.82
N THR A 18 -6.26 25.94 -5.42
CA THR A 18 -5.35 25.76 -4.26
C THR A 18 -6.14 25.55 -2.96
N ALA A 19 -7.20 26.32 -2.74
CA ALA A 19 -8.07 26.16 -1.58
C ALA A 19 -8.80 24.82 -1.60
N ALA A 20 -9.33 24.37 -2.74
CA ALA A 20 -9.97 23.09 -2.89
C ALA A 20 -8.99 21.94 -2.65
N MET A 21 -7.77 22.03 -3.19
CA MET A 21 -6.69 21.07 -2.93
C MET A 21 -6.36 21.02 -1.44
N PHE A 22 -6.22 22.17 -0.78
CA PHE A 22 -5.91 22.25 0.65
C PHE A 22 -7.04 21.65 1.49
N ILE A 23 -8.30 21.94 1.16
CA ILE A 23 -9.47 21.32 1.81
C ILE A 23 -9.44 19.80 1.61
N TYR A 24 -9.15 19.31 0.41
CA TYR A 24 -9.02 17.88 0.15
C TYR A 24 -7.90 17.23 0.97
N LEU A 25 -6.74 17.88 1.09
CA LEU A 25 -5.61 17.38 1.90
C LEU A 25 -5.95 17.32 3.39
N LEU A 26 -6.80 18.25 3.88
CA LEU A 26 -7.29 18.29 5.26
C LEU A 26 -8.60 17.51 5.48
N ALA A 27 -9.26 17.06 4.41
CA ALA A 27 -10.48 16.28 4.52
C ALA A 27 -10.21 14.98 5.27
N GLY A 28 -11.24 14.50 5.98
CA GLY A 28 -11.15 13.32 6.82
C GLY A 28 -10.54 12.10 6.11
N ASN A 29 -9.69 11.40 6.82
CA ASN A 29 -9.09 10.16 6.39
C ASN A 29 -9.96 8.99 6.85
N HIS A 30 -9.76 7.83 6.25
CA HIS A 30 -10.23 6.56 6.79
C HIS A 30 -9.34 6.18 7.97
N THR A 31 -9.87 6.30 9.18
CA THR A 31 -9.12 5.99 10.40
C THR A 31 -9.04 4.50 10.65
N ALA A 32 -7.92 4.07 11.24
CA ALA A 32 -7.75 2.69 11.64
C ALA A 32 -8.81 2.24 12.64
N ALA A 33 -9.41 1.08 12.42
CA ALA A 33 -10.36 0.46 13.35
C ALA A 33 -9.64 -0.18 14.54
N ASP A 34 -10.39 -0.46 15.62
CA ASP A 34 -9.83 -1.00 16.85
C ASP A 34 -9.02 -2.29 16.64
N GLU A 35 -9.46 -3.16 15.74
CA GLU A 35 -8.77 -4.41 15.41
C GLU A 35 -7.35 -4.16 14.84
N ALA A 36 -7.19 -3.10 14.04
CA ALA A 36 -5.87 -2.70 13.55
C ALA A 36 -5.02 -2.12 14.67
N LEU A 37 -5.61 -1.33 15.57
CA LEU A 37 -4.89 -0.73 16.69
C LEU A 37 -4.40 -1.79 17.69
N TRP A 38 -5.13 -2.88 17.89
CA TRP A 38 -4.67 -4.01 18.72
C TRP A 38 -3.43 -4.70 18.13
N ALA A 39 -3.34 -4.78 16.80
CA ALA A 39 -2.17 -5.35 16.12
C ALA A 39 -0.90 -4.48 16.21
N LEU A 40 -0.98 -3.29 16.79
CA LEU A 40 0.18 -2.44 17.11
C LEU A 40 0.84 -2.78 18.44
N SER A 41 0.32 -3.76 19.17
CA SER A 41 0.90 -4.21 20.43
C SER A 41 1.97 -5.28 20.20
N ASP A 42 3.01 -5.27 21.02
CA ASP A 42 4.00 -6.34 21.05
C ASP A 42 3.31 -7.67 21.42
N THR A 43 3.82 -8.74 20.84
CA THR A 43 3.48 -10.13 21.19
C THR A 43 4.76 -10.90 21.53
N ASP A 44 4.62 -12.17 21.94
CA ASP A 44 5.80 -13.02 22.14
C ASP A 44 6.61 -13.24 20.85
N GLY A 45 5.94 -13.13 19.67
CA GLY A 45 6.53 -13.38 18.36
C GLY A 45 6.97 -12.12 17.60
N VAL A 46 6.41 -10.96 17.93
CA VAL A 46 6.62 -9.71 17.15
C VAL A 46 6.78 -8.51 18.07
N THR A 47 7.82 -7.72 17.83
CA THR A 47 7.99 -6.39 18.46
C THR A 47 7.56 -5.30 17.50
N VAL A 48 6.77 -4.34 17.97
CA VAL A 48 6.22 -3.25 17.16
C VAL A 48 6.79 -1.90 17.57
N ALA A 49 7.39 -1.18 16.61
CA ALA A 49 7.87 0.19 16.81
C ALA A 49 7.07 1.15 15.93
N ASN A 50 6.22 1.98 16.53
CA ASN A 50 5.42 2.99 15.85
C ASN A 50 6.09 4.37 16.01
N THR A 51 6.56 4.93 14.90
CA THR A 51 7.27 6.22 14.85
C THR A 51 6.55 7.21 13.94
N GLY A 52 7.07 8.44 13.84
CA GLY A 52 6.53 9.44 12.90
C GLY A 52 6.78 9.12 11.43
N SER A 53 7.75 8.25 11.11
CA SER A 53 8.11 7.88 9.73
C SER A 53 7.52 6.56 9.26
N GLY A 54 7.16 5.66 10.20
CA GLY A 54 6.63 4.35 9.85
C GLY A 54 6.35 3.48 11.06
N ILE A 55 5.78 2.31 10.80
CA ILE A 55 5.47 1.29 11.79
C ILE A 55 6.26 0.05 11.39
N THR A 56 7.18 -0.37 12.25
CA THR A 56 8.04 -1.53 12.03
C THR A 56 7.57 -2.70 12.88
N PHE A 57 7.39 -3.85 12.27
CA PHE A 57 7.06 -5.11 12.90
C PHE A 57 8.25 -6.04 12.75
N THR A 58 8.92 -6.32 13.86
CA THR A 58 10.16 -7.10 13.90
C THR A 58 9.89 -8.49 14.44
N PRO A 59 10.15 -9.57 13.67
CA PRO A 59 10.07 -10.94 14.16
C PRO A 59 11.03 -11.17 15.34
N ALA A 60 10.58 -11.83 16.40
CA ALA A 60 11.41 -12.19 17.54
C ALA A 60 12.31 -13.39 17.24
N GLU A 61 11.83 -14.34 16.43
CA GLU A 61 12.54 -15.57 16.10
C GLU A 61 12.57 -15.82 14.60
N ASN A 62 13.60 -16.54 14.13
CA ASN A 62 13.76 -17.00 12.74
C ASN A 62 13.56 -15.92 11.67
N PRO A 63 14.17 -14.73 11.78
CA PRO A 63 13.98 -13.69 10.80
C PRO A 63 14.51 -14.12 9.43
N HIS A 64 13.71 -13.91 8.42
CA HIS A 64 14.11 -14.10 7.04
C HIS A 64 15.11 -13.01 6.62
N SER A 65 15.93 -13.30 5.61
CA SER A 65 16.79 -12.28 4.99
C SER A 65 16.04 -11.33 4.04
N THR A 66 14.73 -11.56 3.88
CA THR A 66 13.83 -10.76 3.06
C THR A 66 12.96 -9.90 3.95
N GLY A 67 12.86 -8.60 3.64
CA GLY A 67 11.97 -7.65 4.29
C GLY A 67 10.81 -7.23 3.38
N PHE A 68 9.76 -6.73 3.97
CA PHE A 68 8.57 -6.25 3.29
C PHE A 68 8.29 -4.79 3.65
N ILE A 69 8.19 -3.93 2.63
CA ILE A 69 7.82 -2.51 2.80
C ILE A 69 6.41 -2.32 2.27
N PHE A 70 5.58 -1.62 3.01
CA PHE A 70 4.19 -1.40 2.64
C PHE A 70 3.82 0.07 2.52
N TYR A 71 3.17 0.43 1.42
CA TYR A 71 2.63 1.75 1.15
C TYR A 71 1.10 1.75 1.31
N PRO A 72 0.56 2.50 2.27
CA PRO A 72 -0.88 2.63 2.52
C PRO A 72 -1.67 3.14 1.33
N GLY A 73 -2.95 2.81 1.29
CA GLY A 73 -3.93 3.40 0.38
C GLY A 73 -4.09 4.90 0.60
N GLY A 74 -4.55 5.61 -0.45
CA GLY A 74 -4.76 7.05 -0.36
C GLY A 74 -5.82 7.42 0.67
N LYS A 75 -5.51 8.35 1.58
CA LYS A 75 -6.39 8.82 2.65
C LYS A 75 -6.79 7.73 3.67
N VAL A 76 -5.92 6.73 3.85
CA VAL A 76 -6.08 5.69 4.86
C VAL A 76 -4.92 5.75 5.84
N ASP A 77 -5.22 5.77 7.14
CA ASP A 77 -4.21 5.73 8.20
C ASP A 77 -3.28 4.53 8.02
N ALA A 78 -1.99 4.72 8.21
CA ALA A 78 -1.00 3.65 8.11
C ALA A 78 -1.30 2.49 9.06
N GLU A 79 -1.80 2.81 10.24
CA GLU A 79 -2.22 1.88 11.29
C GLU A 79 -3.29 0.88 10.83
N ALA A 80 -4.10 1.24 9.83
CA ALA A 80 -5.15 0.36 9.28
C ALA A 80 -4.61 -0.94 8.66
N TYR A 81 -3.32 -0.98 8.35
CA TYR A 81 -2.65 -2.14 7.75
C TYR A 81 -1.80 -2.94 8.76
N ALA A 82 -1.93 -2.64 10.06
CA ALA A 82 -1.14 -3.28 11.10
C ALA A 82 -1.36 -4.80 11.14
N GLN A 83 -2.59 -5.29 10.95
CA GLN A 83 -2.87 -6.73 10.94
C GLN A 83 -2.13 -7.48 9.82
N LEU A 84 -2.08 -6.89 8.62
CA LEU A 84 -1.34 -7.46 7.49
C LEU A 84 0.17 -7.53 7.80
N ALA A 85 0.75 -6.42 8.27
CA ALA A 85 2.18 -6.35 8.55
C ALA A 85 2.60 -7.20 9.75
N HIS A 86 1.76 -7.26 10.79
CA HIS A 86 1.97 -8.14 11.94
C HIS A 86 1.92 -9.61 11.52
N GLY A 87 0.93 -10.00 10.70
CA GLY A 87 0.84 -11.36 10.19
C GLY A 87 2.04 -11.78 9.35
N LEU A 88 2.64 -10.89 8.56
CA LEU A 88 3.90 -11.17 7.86
C LEU A 88 5.08 -11.30 8.84
N ALA A 89 5.08 -10.51 9.92
CA ALA A 89 6.13 -10.60 10.94
C ALA A 89 6.01 -11.87 11.77
N ASP A 90 4.81 -12.37 12.06
CA ASP A 90 4.59 -13.69 12.67
C ASP A 90 5.18 -14.84 11.82
N GLU A 91 5.21 -14.67 10.48
CA GLU A 91 5.84 -15.58 9.54
C GLU A 91 7.36 -15.32 9.33
N GLY A 92 7.97 -14.47 10.16
CA GLY A 92 9.40 -14.18 10.14
C GLY A 92 9.85 -13.08 9.19
N ILE A 93 8.94 -12.31 8.58
CA ILE A 93 9.26 -11.24 7.63
C ILE A 93 9.29 -9.89 8.36
N LEU A 94 10.47 -9.25 8.44
CA LEU A 94 10.54 -7.85 8.86
C LEU A 94 9.61 -7.01 7.98
N SER A 95 8.58 -6.41 8.57
CA SER A 95 7.57 -5.66 7.82
C SER A 95 7.52 -4.20 8.26
N VAL A 96 7.54 -3.27 7.31
CA VAL A 96 7.52 -1.84 7.61
C VAL A 96 6.44 -1.14 6.82
N ILE A 97 5.47 -0.54 7.50
CA ILE A 97 4.46 0.34 6.89
C ILE A 97 5.02 1.75 6.91
N VAL A 98 5.16 2.36 5.74
CA VAL A 98 5.66 3.74 5.62
C VAL A 98 4.51 4.73 5.86
N LYS A 99 4.69 5.67 6.79
CA LYS A 99 3.73 6.76 7.00
C LYS A 99 3.87 7.81 5.90
N MET A 100 2.74 8.23 5.37
CA MET A 100 2.68 9.14 4.23
C MET A 100 2.16 10.50 4.66
N PRO A 101 2.82 11.62 4.27
CA PRO A 101 2.26 12.95 4.51
C PRO A 101 0.84 13.05 3.96
N PHE A 102 -0.10 13.55 4.76
CA PHE A 102 -1.52 13.65 4.42
C PHE A 102 -2.18 12.31 4.01
N ASP A 103 -1.59 11.17 4.41
CA ASP A 103 -1.97 9.81 4.02
C ASP A 103 -2.04 9.61 2.51
N LEU A 104 -1.11 10.23 1.79
CA LEU A 104 -1.00 10.15 0.34
C LEU A 104 0.43 9.77 -0.08
N ALA A 105 0.59 8.56 -0.61
CA ALA A 105 1.89 8.00 -1.01
C ALA A 105 2.63 8.83 -2.07
N VAL A 106 1.92 9.67 -2.83
CA VAL A 106 2.53 10.59 -3.80
C VAL A 106 3.47 11.62 -3.16
N PHE A 107 3.29 11.93 -1.88
CA PHE A 107 4.15 12.89 -1.15
C PHE A 107 5.38 12.26 -0.50
N ASN A 108 5.47 10.93 -0.49
CA ASN A 108 6.63 10.19 0.04
C ASN A 108 6.89 8.89 -0.74
N SER A 109 6.79 8.94 -2.07
CA SER A 109 7.01 7.77 -2.93
C SER A 109 8.40 7.15 -2.78
N GLY A 110 9.40 7.93 -2.32
CA GLY A 110 10.76 7.48 -2.04
C GLY A 110 10.99 6.94 -0.62
N GLY A 111 9.96 6.89 0.23
CA GLY A 111 10.09 6.51 1.65
C GLY A 111 10.70 5.14 1.90
N ALA A 112 10.53 4.21 0.97
CA ALA A 112 11.16 2.87 1.05
C ALA A 112 12.69 2.93 1.13
N GLY A 113 13.33 3.91 0.49
CA GLY A 113 14.79 4.07 0.55
C GLY A 113 15.30 4.23 1.97
N SER A 114 14.64 5.07 2.76
CA SER A 114 15.00 5.27 4.18
C SER A 114 14.80 4.00 5.02
N VAL A 115 13.80 3.18 4.70
CA VAL A 115 13.57 1.89 5.37
C VAL A 115 14.72 0.93 5.04
N ILE A 116 15.06 0.79 3.76
CA ILE A 116 16.15 -0.09 3.30
C ILE A 116 17.48 0.32 3.93
N ASP A 117 17.77 1.62 3.98
CA ASP A 117 19.01 2.15 4.55
C ASP A 117 19.09 1.94 6.08
N ALA A 118 17.94 1.88 6.77
CA ALA A 118 17.87 1.63 8.22
C ALA A 118 18.04 0.15 8.58
N HIS A 119 17.91 -0.78 7.63
CA HIS A 119 17.94 -2.23 7.87
C HIS A 119 18.98 -2.93 6.98
N PRO A 120 20.29 -2.66 7.18
CA PRO A 120 21.36 -3.22 6.35
C PRO A 120 21.53 -4.75 6.50
N GLU A 121 20.94 -5.34 7.53
CA GLU A 121 20.87 -6.79 7.75
C GLU A 121 19.96 -7.51 6.75
N ILE A 122 18.96 -6.83 6.18
CA ILE A 122 18.03 -7.40 5.20
C ILE A 122 18.70 -7.39 3.81
N LYS A 123 18.68 -8.55 3.16
CA LYS A 123 19.38 -8.75 1.87
C LYS A 123 18.50 -8.53 0.66
N THR A 124 17.21 -8.79 0.81
CA THR A 124 16.23 -8.74 -0.28
C THR A 124 15.00 -7.99 0.20
N TRP A 125 14.52 -7.06 -0.61
CA TRP A 125 13.31 -6.31 -0.28
C TRP A 125 12.19 -6.59 -1.27
N ILE A 126 11.00 -6.76 -0.73
CA ILE A 126 9.74 -6.74 -1.45
C ILE A 126 9.02 -5.48 -1.04
N ILE A 127 8.43 -4.79 -1.98
CA ILE A 127 7.57 -3.65 -1.71
C ILE A 127 6.14 -3.98 -2.11
N GLY A 128 5.18 -3.58 -1.29
CA GLY A 128 3.76 -3.73 -1.62
C GLY A 128 2.98 -2.47 -1.31
N GLY A 129 1.75 -2.44 -1.75
CA GLY A 129 0.86 -1.35 -1.38
C GLY A 129 -0.58 -1.60 -1.80
N HIS A 130 -1.48 -0.89 -1.13
CA HIS A 130 -2.90 -0.92 -1.40
C HIS A 130 -3.30 0.26 -2.26
N SER A 131 -4.14 0.02 -3.28
CA SER A 131 -4.73 1.09 -4.09
C SER A 131 -3.67 2.08 -4.61
N LEU A 132 -3.75 3.38 -4.30
CA LEU A 132 -2.74 4.38 -4.65
C LEU A 132 -1.33 4.01 -4.13
N GLY A 133 -1.23 3.39 -2.96
CA GLY A 133 0.04 2.93 -2.40
C GLY A 133 0.75 1.91 -3.30
N GLY A 134 0.00 0.98 -3.89
CA GLY A 134 0.55 -0.02 -4.81
C GLY A 134 1.08 0.60 -6.11
N VAL A 135 0.42 1.64 -6.63
CA VAL A 135 0.92 2.41 -7.79
C VAL A 135 2.28 3.04 -7.45
N MET A 136 2.39 3.69 -6.29
CA MET A 136 3.65 4.35 -5.87
C MET A 136 4.74 3.34 -5.50
N ALA A 137 4.38 2.18 -4.96
CA ALA A 137 5.30 1.07 -4.71
C ALA A 137 5.92 0.54 -6.02
N ALA A 138 5.12 0.38 -7.07
CA ALA A 138 5.58 0.00 -8.40
C ALA A 138 6.53 1.04 -9.01
N ASP A 139 6.19 2.33 -8.88
CA ASP A 139 7.05 3.42 -9.35
C ASP A 139 8.39 3.49 -8.61
N TYR A 140 8.42 3.11 -7.33
CA TYR A 140 9.66 2.99 -6.56
C TYR A 140 10.47 1.77 -7.02
N ALA A 141 9.85 0.60 -7.11
CA ALA A 141 10.49 -0.64 -7.52
C ALA A 141 11.15 -0.56 -8.90
N ALA A 142 10.57 0.24 -9.81
CA ALA A 142 11.15 0.47 -11.13
C ALA A 142 12.50 1.22 -11.11
N LYS A 143 12.90 1.80 -9.97
CA LYS A 143 14.04 2.72 -9.85
C LYS A 143 15.08 2.28 -8.82
N ASP A 144 14.82 1.23 -8.05
CA ASP A 144 15.71 0.78 -6.98
C ASP A 144 15.94 -0.73 -7.10
N ASP A 145 17.13 -1.11 -7.54
CA ASP A 145 17.53 -2.51 -7.78
C ASP A 145 17.60 -3.36 -6.49
N ARG A 146 17.46 -2.75 -5.32
CA ARG A 146 17.37 -3.46 -4.03
C ARG A 146 16.00 -4.11 -3.84
N ILE A 147 15.01 -3.72 -4.63
CA ILE A 147 13.67 -4.33 -4.66
C ILE A 147 13.69 -5.51 -5.63
N SER A 148 13.28 -6.68 -5.16
CA SER A 148 13.21 -7.91 -5.97
C SER A 148 11.79 -8.25 -6.42
N GLY A 149 10.77 -7.67 -5.78
CA GLY A 149 9.38 -7.96 -6.12
C GLY A 149 8.39 -6.93 -5.63
N VAL A 150 7.20 -6.95 -6.25
CA VAL A 150 6.11 -6.02 -5.96
C VAL A 150 4.81 -6.77 -5.65
N VAL A 151 4.13 -6.37 -4.57
CA VAL A 151 2.80 -6.89 -4.21
C VAL A 151 1.75 -5.79 -4.38
N PHE A 152 0.77 -6.06 -5.22
CA PHE A 152 -0.36 -5.16 -5.48
C PHE A 152 -1.60 -5.65 -4.73
N LEU A 153 -2.13 -4.85 -3.81
CA LEU A 153 -3.42 -5.10 -3.16
C LEU A 153 -4.45 -4.13 -3.76
N ALA A 154 -5.41 -4.65 -4.52
CA ALA A 154 -6.40 -3.85 -5.26
C ALA A 154 -5.74 -2.68 -6.01
N SER A 155 -4.65 -2.96 -6.73
CA SER A 155 -3.81 -1.97 -7.40
C SER A 155 -3.18 -2.52 -8.67
N TYR A 156 -2.55 -1.64 -9.45
CA TYR A 156 -1.87 -1.98 -10.70
C TYR A 156 -0.70 -1.03 -10.95
N PRO A 157 0.33 -1.44 -11.74
CA PRO A 157 1.43 -0.56 -12.09
C PRO A 157 0.99 0.55 -13.06
N ASN A 158 1.47 1.76 -12.83
CA ASN A 158 1.36 2.89 -13.76
C ASN A 158 2.65 3.03 -14.62
N THR A 159 3.71 2.37 -14.22
CA THR A 159 5.00 2.28 -14.90
C THR A 159 5.13 0.91 -15.55
N ASP A 160 5.73 0.82 -16.73
CA ASP A 160 5.96 -0.46 -17.42
C ASP A 160 7.05 -1.27 -16.70
N LEU A 161 6.65 -2.35 -16.05
CA LEU A 161 7.52 -3.30 -15.37
C LEU A 161 7.71 -4.62 -16.16
N SER A 162 7.14 -4.73 -17.35
CA SER A 162 7.10 -5.99 -18.13
C SER A 162 8.48 -6.58 -18.45
N ALA A 163 9.51 -5.74 -18.46
CA ALA A 163 10.89 -6.14 -18.73
C ALA A 163 11.83 -5.88 -17.52
N SER A 164 11.29 -5.57 -16.34
CA SER A 164 12.11 -5.19 -15.16
C SER A 164 12.86 -6.34 -14.52
N GLY A 165 12.45 -7.60 -14.75
CA GLY A 165 12.96 -8.76 -14.02
C GLY A 165 12.43 -8.89 -12.59
N LEU A 166 11.57 -7.96 -12.13
CA LEU A 166 10.90 -8.07 -10.84
C LEU A 166 9.92 -9.25 -10.83
N LYS A 167 9.74 -9.90 -9.68
CA LYS A 167 8.60 -10.76 -9.44
C LYS A 167 7.40 -9.91 -9.03
N ALA A 168 6.17 -10.35 -9.33
CA ALA A 168 4.98 -9.64 -8.85
C ALA A 168 3.86 -10.59 -8.42
N LEU A 169 3.11 -10.14 -7.41
CA LEU A 169 1.85 -10.73 -6.97
C LEU A 169 0.76 -9.65 -7.02
N SER A 170 -0.34 -9.94 -7.69
CA SER A 170 -1.50 -9.06 -7.74
C SER A 170 -2.69 -9.72 -7.06
N LEU A 171 -3.11 -9.16 -5.93
CA LEU A 171 -4.28 -9.57 -5.18
C LEU A 171 -5.43 -8.59 -5.44
N THR A 172 -6.53 -9.10 -5.97
CA THR A 172 -7.80 -8.37 -6.11
C THR A 172 -8.86 -9.00 -5.22
N ALA A 173 -10.03 -8.39 -5.13
CA ALA A 173 -11.15 -8.91 -4.37
C ALA A 173 -12.42 -8.93 -5.24
N SER A 174 -13.23 -9.99 -5.12
CA SER A 174 -14.35 -10.24 -6.04
C SER A 174 -15.47 -9.18 -5.93
N ASN A 175 -15.62 -8.57 -4.75
CA ASN A 175 -16.62 -7.54 -4.48
C ASN A 175 -16.04 -6.11 -4.46
N ASP A 176 -14.80 -5.91 -4.96
CA ASP A 176 -14.17 -4.60 -5.03
C ASP A 176 -14.92 -3.68 -6.01
N GLY A 177 -15.56 -2.63 -5.48
CA GLY A 177 -16.28 -1.61 -6.24
C GLY A 177 -15.46 -0.35 -6.53
N VAL A 178 -14.24 -0.22 -5.96
CA VAL A 178 -13.39 0.97 -6.07
C VAL A 178 -12.31 0.80 -7.13
N LEU A 179 -11.71 -0.39 -7.24
CA LEU A 179 -10.70 -0.69 -8.26
C LEU A 179 -11.27 -0.45 -9.66
N ASN A 180 -10.68 0.47 -10.39
CA ASN A 180 -11.07 0.70 -11.78
C ASN A 180 -10.65 -0.50 -12.65
N ARG A 181 -11.57 -1.44 -12.86
CA ARG A 181 -11.32 -2.67 -13.62
C ARG A 181 -10.83 -2.39 -15.03
N GLY A 182 -11.39 -1.37 -15.72
CA GLY A 182 -10.94 -1.01 -17.07
C GLY A 182 -9.47 -0.57 -17.10
N LYS A 183 -9.05 0.25 -16.14
CA LYS A 183 -7.64 0.65 -16.03
C LYS A 183 -6.74 -0.50 -15.57
N TYR A 184 -7.25 -1.38 -14.71
CA TYR A 184 -6.54 -2.59 -14.31
C TYR A 184 -6.26 -3.49 -15.51
N ASP A 185 -7.27 -3.73 -16.36
CA ASP A 185 -7.15 -4.54 -17.59
C ASP A 185 -6.17 -3.90 -18.58
N GLU A 186 -6.21 -2.58 -18.76
CA GLU A 186 -5.25 -1.84 -19.57
C GLU A 186 -3.81 -1.96 -19.03
N ALA A 187 -3.65 -2.04 -17.71
CA ALA A 187 -2.36 -2.14 -17.04
C ALA A 187 -1.77 -3.55 -17.04
N LEU A 188 -2.53 -4.61 -17.39
CA LEU A 188 -2.02 -5.98 -17.44
C LEU A 188 -0.72 -6.12 -18.24
N ARG A 189 -0.56 -5.35 -19.31
CA ARG A 189 0.65 -5.30 -20.15
C ARG A 189 1.88 -4.71 -19.45
N PHE A 190 1.69 -3.98 -18.35
CA PHE A 190 2.76 -3.33 -17.61
C PHE A 190 3.27 -4.15 -16.42
N PHE A 191 2.54 -5.19 -16.04
CA PHE A 191 3.01 -6.10 -15.00
C PHE A 191 4.26 -6.88 -15.46
N PRO A 192 5.14 -7.28 -14.52
CA PRO A 192 6.19 -8.25 -14.79
C PRO A 192 5.64 -9.53 -15.44
N ARG A 193 6.43 -10.17 -16.30
CA ARG A 193 5.95 -11.33 -17.10
C ARG A 193 5.47 -12.51 -16.27
N ASP A 194 6.12 -12.73 -15.12
CA ASP A 194 5.84 -13.87 -14.24
C ASP A 194 4.95 -13.46 -13.06
N THR A 195 4.06 -12.47 -13.28
CA THR A 195 3.11 -12.02 -12.26
C THR A 195 2.10 -13.11 -11.94
N ILE A 196 1.94 -13.40 -10.64
CA ILE A 196 0.85 -14.24 -10.14
C ILE A 196 -0.35 -13.35 -9.84
N PHE A 197 -1.51 -13.70 -10.38
CA PHE A 197 -2.79 -13.03 -10.14
C PHE A 197 -3.69 -13.91 -9.30
N TYR A 198 -4.23 -13.36 -8.21
CA TYR A 198 -5.14 -14.07 -7.32
C TYR A 198 -6.30 -13.15 -6.92
N GLU A 199 -7.54 -13.63 -7.02
CA GLU A 199 -8.72 -12.91 -6.58
C GLU A 199 -9.24 -13.51 -5.28
N ILE A 200 -9.37 -12.69 -4.23
CA ILE A 200 -9.91 -13.10 -2.93
C ILE A 200 -11.43 -13.07 -3.01
N GLU A 201 -12.02 -14.26 -3.01
CA GLU A 201 -13.47 -14.44 -3.11
C GLU A 201 -14.18 -13.86 -1.86
N GLY A 202 -15.23 -13.09 -2.09
CA GLY A 202 -16.01 -12.45 -1.04
C GLY A 202 -15.37 -11.23 -0.39
N GLY A 203 -14.11 -10.91 -0.73
CA GLY A 203 -13.44 -9.70 -0.28
C GLY A 203 -13.90 -8.45 -1.03
N ASN A 204 -13.52 -7.27 -0.52
CA ASN A 204 -13.74 -5.98 -1.17
C ASN A 204 -12.50 -5.08 -1.10
N HIS A 205 -12.58 -3.85 -1.61
CA HIS A 205 -11.46 -2.91 -1.61
C HIS A 205 -10.99 -2.60 -0.20
N ALA A 206 -11.90 -2.17 0.67
CA ALA A 206 -11.60 -1.77 2.03
C ALA A 206 -11.06 -2.91 2.90
N GLY A 207 -11.38 -4.16 2.59
CA GLY A 207 -10.94 -5.34 3.34
C GLY A 207 -9.43 -5.64 3.26
N PHE A 208 -8.66 -4.97 2.41
CA PHE A 208 -7.20 -5.02 2.44
C PHE A 208 -6.57 -4.23 3.60
N GLY A 209 -7.38 -3.45 4.33
CA GLY A 209 -7.03 -2.82 5.59
C GLY A 209 -8.16 -2.95 6.60
N SER A 210 -7.99 -2.39 7.81
CA SER A 210 -9.03 -2.35 8.85
C SER A 210 -9.35 -0.88 9.16
N TYR A 211 -10.24 -0.27 8.34
CA TYR A 211 -10.65 1.13 8.44
C TYR A 211 -12.15 1.35 8.18
N GLY A 212 -12.91 0.26 8.13
CA GLY A 212 -14.35 0.31 7.93
C GLY A 212 -14.76 0.41 6.46
N ALA A 213 -15.99 0.83 6.23
CA ALA A 213 -16.56 0.93 4.89
C ALA A 213 -15.98 2.12 4.11
N GLN A 214 -15.83 1.94 2.81
CA GLN A 214 -15.40 2.99 1.88
C GLN A 214 -16.51 3.29 0.87
N ASP A 215 -16.73 4.58 0.58
CA ASP A 215 -17.73 5.00 -0.39
C ASP A 215 -17.43 4.44 -1.79
N GLY A 216 -18.45 3.87 -2.41
CA GLY A 216 -18.35 3.26 -3.74
C GLY A 216 -17.85 1.82 -3.75
N ASP A 217 -17.46 1.27 -2.58
CA ASP A 217 -17.02 -0.11 -2.49
C ASP A 217 -18.20 -1.09 -2.45
N GLY A 218 -17.94 -2.35 -2.84
CA GLY A 218 -18.91 -3.43 -2.74
C GLY A 218 -19.02 -3.99 -1.30
N GLY A 219 -20.13 -4.63 -1.00
CA GLY A 219 -20.33 -5.31 0.28
C GLY A 219 -19.43 -6.55 0.40
N ALA A 220 -18.56 -6.58 1.41
CA ALA A 220 -17.75 -7.77 1.69
C ALA A 220 -18.61 -8.92 2.21
N ALA A 221 -18.33 -10.14 1.74
CA ALA A 221 -18.92 -11.38 2.24
C ALA A 221 -18.03 -12.06 3.31
N ILE A 222 -16.80 -11.59 3.46
CA ILE A 222 -15.83 -12.03 4.49
C ILE A 222 -15.36 -10.83 5.31
N PRO A 223 -14.99 -11.01 6.59
CA PRO A 223 -14.45 -9.91 7.39
C PRO A 223 -13.06 -9.48 6.93
N PRO A 224 -12.65 -8.21 7.14
CA PRO A 224 -11.33 -7.69 6.77
C PRO A 224 -10.18 -8.53 7.30
N ALA A 225 -10.24 -9.00 8.55
CA ALA A 225 -9.22 -9.87 9.13
C ALA A 225 -9.00 -11.15 8.31
N LYS A 226 -10.09 -11.77 7.79
CA LYS A 226 -9.97 -12.97 6.93
C LYS A 226 -9.39 -12.65 5.56
N GLN A 227 -9.71 -11.49 4.99
CA GLN A 227 -9.11 -11.05 3.74
C GLN A 227 -7.62 -10.79 3.90
N GLN A 228 -7.21 -10.12 4.97
CA GLN A 228 -5.80 -9.85 5.27
C GLN A 228 -5.01 -11.13 5.58
N GLU A 229 -5.58 -12.06 6.36
CA GLU A 229 -5.00 -13.40 6.58
C GLU A 229 -4.77 -14.14 5.24
N THR A 230 -5.74 -14.05 4.32
CA THR A 230 -5.58 -14.64 2.99
C THR A 230 -4.49 -13.94 2.19
N ALA A 231 -4.40 -12.60 2.29
CA ALA A 231 -3.33 -11.84 1.63
C ALA A 231 -1.94 -12.24 2.17
N VAL A 232 -1.78 -12.32 3.50
CA VAL A 232 -0.53 -12.80 4.14
C VAL A 232 -0.14 -14.18 3.60
N ARG A 233 -1.06 -15.14 3.62
CA ARG A 233 -0.80 -16.48 3.11
C ARG A 233 -0.37 -16.48 1.66
N GLN A 234 -1.05 -15.73 0.78
CA GLN A 234 -0.70 -15.65 -0.63
C GLN A 234 0.66 -14.97 -0.86
N ILE A 235 1.01 -13.97 -0.07
CA ILE A 235 2.33 -13.33 -0.10
C ILE A 235 3.41 -14.35 0.30
N MET A 236 3.20 -15.11 1.39
CA MET A 236 4.16 -16.12 1.85
C MET A 236 4.34 -17.26 0.85
N GLU A 237 3.26 -17.79 0.28
CA GLU A 237 3.31 -18.81 -0.76
C GLU A 237 4.08 -18.31 -2.00
N TRP A 238 3.80 -17.08 -2.43
CA TRP A 238 4.48 -16.46 -3.57
C TRP A 238 5.98 -16.21 -3.31
N MET A 239 6.36 -15.85 -2.09
CA MET A 239 7.77 -15.62 -1.72
C MET A 239 8.60 -16.91 -1.72
N GLN A 240 7.99 -18.07 -1.55
CA GLN A 240 8.64 -19.40 -1.52
C GLN A 240 8.80 -20.03 -2.91
N GLY A 241 8.06 -19.57 -3.92
CA GLY A 241 8.11 -20.02 -5.32
C GLY A 241 9.06 -19.17 -6.15
#